data_afaeaee1aacccb42b97b7a1198ea4601
#
_entry.id   afaeaee1aacccb42b97b7a1198ea4601
#
_cell.length_a   1.000
_cell.length_b   1.000
_cell.length_c   1.000
_cell.angle_alpha   90.00
_cell.angle_beta   90.00
_cell.angle_gamma   90.00
#
_symmetry.space_group_name_H-M   'P 1'
#
loop_
_entity.id
_entity.type
_entity.pdbx_description
1 polymer ?
#
loop_
_entity_poly.entity_id
_entity_poly.type
_entity_poly.pdbx_seq_one_letter_code
_entity_poly.pdbx_strand_id
1 'polypeptide(L)'
;GNYRQLLEAITLNPAMGVYLNNKGNQKEDAATGRQPDENYAREVMQLFTIGLYELNADGSNRLDAKGQPIDTYDLATITNLARVFTGWDFDPTGANATNLLQLQQPMRLTASRHSSLAASFLGTTIPANTDGNTALKLALDTLFNHANVGPFVGRQLIQRLVTSNPSPAYIARVTAAFNNNGNGVRGDMKAVIRAVLLDAEARSASYMAQPTWGKLREPMLRFVQWARTFKATSASGDWKIPDLSDSATRLGQSPLRSGSVFPFVTRPIAYRARSSSSTAVTSG
;
A
#
# COMPACT_ATOMS: atom_id res chain seq x y z
N GLY A 1 -15.52 -1.28 8.12
CA GLY A 1 -14.48 -2.27 8.38
C GLY A 1 -13.27 -1.66 9.07
N ASN A 2 -12.44 -2.51 9.64
CA ASN A 2 -11.22 -2.13 10.34
C ASN A 2 -9.98 -2.45 9.49
N TYR A 3 -8.94 -1.60 9.54
CA TYR A 3 -7.72 -1.79 8.75
C TYR A 3 -7.00 -3.11 9.09
N ARG A 4 -7.02 -3.54 10.35
CA ARG A 4 -6.44 -4.82 10.76
C ARG A 4 -7.10 -6.01 10.06
N GLN A 5 -8.44 -5.97 9.93
CA GLN A 5 -9.20 -7.00 9.21
C GLN A 5 -8.90 -6.95 7.70
N LEU A 6 -8.79 -5.75 7.13
CA LEU A 6 -8.41 -5.57 5.73
C LEU A 6 -7.01 -6.14 5.46
N LEU A 7 -6.05 -5.87 6.35
CA LEU A 7 -4.68 -6.38 6.22
C LEU A 7 -4.64 -7.91 6.21
N GLU A 8 -5.41 -8.57 7.08
CA GLU A 8 -5.53 -10.03 7.10
C GLU A 8 -6.20 -10.57 5.84
N ALA A 9 -7.30 -9.95 5.42
CA ALA A 9 -7.99 -10.36 4.20
C ALA A 9 -7.11 -10.24 2.95
N ILE A 10 -6.26 -9.21 2.86
CA ILE A 10 -5.29 -9.05 1.78
C ILE A 10 -4.16 -10.07 1.89
N THR A 11 -3.65 -10.33 3.09
CA THR A 11 -2.60 -11.34 3.32
C THR A 11 -3.02 -12.73 2.85
N LEU A 12 -4.28 -13.08 3.08
CA LEU A 12 -4.82 -14.39 2.71
C LEU A 12 -5.48 -14.42 1.33
N ASN A 13 -5.46 -13.30 0.59
CA ASN A 13 -6.08 -13.25 -0.73
C ASN A 13 -5.24 -14.05 -1.76
N PRO A 14 -5.84 -14.96 -2.53
CA PRO A 14 -5.12 -15.78 -3.52
C PRO A 14 -4.38 -14.95 -4.57
N ALA A 15 -4.97 -13.89 -5.08
CA ALA A 15 -4.31 -13.02 -6.07
C ALA A 15 -3.09 -12.31 -5.49
N MET A 16 -3.18 -11.85 -4.24
CA MET A 16 -2.05 -11.28 -3.51
C MET A 16 -0.98 -12.33 -3.23
N GLY A 17 -1.39 -13.54 -2.86
CA GLY A 17 -0.49 -14.66 -2.65
C GLY A 17 0.35 -15.00 -3.88
N VAL A 18 -0.25 -14.95 -5.07
CA VAL A 18 0.46 -15.13 -6.35
C VAL A 18 1.33 -13.92 -6.67
N TYR A 19 0.80 -12.71 -6.48
CA TYR A 19 1.48 -11.47 -6.87
C TYR A 19 2.78 -11.23 -6.09
N LEU A 20 2.78 -11.54 -4.79
CA LEU A 20 3.93 -11.30 -3.90
C LEU A 20 4.57 -12.60 -3.36
N ASN A 21 4.40 -13.73 -4.05
CA ASN A 21 5.02 -15.02 -3.75
C ASN A 21 4.70 -15.60 -2.36
N ASN A 22 3.64 -15.12 -1.70
CA ASN A 22 3.21 -15.68 -0.42
C ASN A 22 2.56 -17.06 -0.59
N LYS A 23 1.86 -17.28 -1.70
CA LYS A 23 1.25 -18.58 -2.03
C LYS A 23 2.32 -19.63 -2.25
N GLY A 24 2.24 -20.71 -1.49
CA GLY A 24 3.16 -21.86 -1.61
C GLY A 24 4.55 -21.63 -0.99
N ASN A 25 4.77 -20.48 -0.31
CA ASN A 25 5.97 -20.23 0.46
C ASN A 25 6.14 -21.30 1.56
N GLN A 26 7.35 -21.85 1.70
CA GLN A 26 7.62 -22.95 2.59
C GLN A 26 8.71 -22.60 3.59
N LYS A 27 8.65 -23.28 4.75
CA LYS A 27 9.67 -23.17 5.78
C LYS A 27 11.07 -23.51 5.25
N GLU A 28 12.06 -23.13 6.01
CA GLU A 28 13.46 -23.49 5.81
C GLU A 28 13.66 -25.01 5.70
N ASP A 29 14.66 -25.41 4.92
CA ASP A 29 15.06 -26.80 4.75
C ASP A 29 16.60 -26.87 4.63
N ALA A 30 17.25 -27.37 5.67
CA ALA A 30 18.70 -27.44 5.73
C ALA A 30 19.30 -28.42 4.71
N ALA A 31 18.55 -29.46 4.31
CA ALA A 31 19.03 -30.45 3.35
C ALA A 31 19.13 -29.87 1.92
N THR A 32 18.22 -28.96 1.57
CA THR A 32 18.18 -28.33 0.25
C THR A 32 18.73 -26.90 0.25
N GLY A 33 19.00 -26.32 1.42
CA GLY A 33 19.38 -24.91 1.57
C GLY A 33 18.22 -23.93 1.37
N ARG A 34 16.97 -24.41 1.27
CA ARG A 34 15.81 -23.55 1.09
C ARG A 34 15.63 -22.62 2.28
N GLN A 35 15.33 -21.34 1.97
CA GLN A 35 14.89 -20.33 2.93
C GLN A 35 13.46 -19.87 2.59
N PRO A 36 12.68 -19.37 3.56
CA PRO A 36 11.41 -18.73 3.28
C PRO A 36 11.56 -17.57 2.29
N ASP A 37 10.60 -17.41 1.37
CA ASP A 37 10.56 -16.25 0.49
C ASP A 37 10.23 -14.98 1.29
N GLU A 38 11.04 -13.94 1.14
CA GLU A 38 10.96 -12.69 1.90
C GLU A 38 10.07 -11.63 1.25
N ASN A 39 9.61 -11.85 0.01
CA ASN A 39 8.95 -10.79 -0.77
C ASN A 39 7.72 -10.25 -0.05
N TYR A 40 6.80 -11.13 0.37
CA TYR A 40 5.60 -10.69 1.07
C TYR A 40 5.91 -10.01 2.42
N ALA A 41 6.87 -10.55 3.17
CA ALA A 41 7.30 -9.95 4.44
C ALA A 41 7.82 -8.51 4.26
N ARG A 42 8.59 -8.28 3.22
CA ARG A 42 9.09 -6.96 2.84
C ARG A 42 7.95 -6.03 2.46
N GLU A 43 7.07 -6.46 1.58
CA GLU A 43 6.03 -5.61 1.02
C GLU A 43 4.92 -5.30 2.02
N VAL A 44 4.57 -6.21 2.92
CA VAL A 44 3.60 -5.93 3.97
C VAL A 44 4.09 -4.85 4.93
N MET A 45 5.40 -4.80 5.22
CA MET A 45 6.01 -3.72 5.99
C MET A 45 6.13 -2.44 5.17
N GLN A 46 6.73 -2.50 4.00
CA GLN A 46 7.12 -1.35 3.20
C GLN A 46 5.93 -0.64 2.54
N LEU A 47 4.99 -1.38 1.96
CA LEU A 47 3.91 -0.82 1.15
C LEU A 47 2.58 -0.75 1.88
N PHE A 48 2.31 -1.67 2.81
CA PHE A 48 0.99 -1.79 3.39
C PHE A 48 0.90 -1.32 4.84
N THR A 49 2.01 -1.20 5.59
CA THR A 49 1.90 -0.86 7.01
C THR A 49 2.82 0.26 7.48
N ILE A 50 4.13 0.04 7.56
CA ILE A 50 5.02 0.93 8.33
C ILE A 50 5.95 1.80 7.47
N GLY A 51 6.15 1.44 6.20
CA GLY A 51 7.09 2.16 5.32
C GLY A 51 8.55 1.91 5.69
N LEU A 52 9.46 2.62 5.00
CA LEU A 52 10.90 2.44 5.15
C LEU A 52 11.48 3.20 6.34
N TYR A 53 10.90 4.34 6.70
CA TYR A 53 11.43 5.23 7.73
C TYR A 53 10.42 5.47 8.83
N GLU A 54 10.93 5.63 10.06
CA GLU A 54 10.09 6.03 11.18
C GLU A 54 9.46 7.41 10.96
N LEU A 55 8.18 7.53 11.30
CA LEU A 55 7.38 8.74 11.06
C LEU A 55 6.90 9.37 12.37
N ASN A 56 6.85 10.70 12.35
CA ASN A 56 6.05 11.49 13.25
C ASN A 56 4.56 11.38 12.87
N ALA A 57 3.66 11.78 13.75
CA ALA A 57 2.21 11.74 13.50
C ALA A 57 1.77 12.59 12.29
N ASP A 58 2.55 13.57 11.89
CA ASP A 58 2.34 14.45 10.75
C ASP A 58 2.92 13.91 9.43
N GLY A 59 3.45 12.68 9.45
CA GLY A 59 4.04 12.03 8.29
C GLY A 59 5.45 12.49 7.92
N SER A 60 6.08 13.38 8.71
CA SER A 60 7.50 13.72 8.57
C SER A 60 8.37 12.58 9.11
N ASN A 61 9.56 12.41 8.54
CA ASN A 61 10.51 11.41 9.03
C ASN A 61 11.02 11.75 10.43
N ARG A 62 11.14 10.75 11.28
CA ARG A 62 11.95 10.84 12.49
C ARG A 62 13.42 10.76 12.10
N LEU A 63 14.23 11.61 12.73
CA LEU A 63 15.64 11.72 12.43
C LEU A 63 16.48 11.23 13.60
N ASP A 64 17.61 10.62 13.30
CA ASP A 64 18.64 10.26 14.27
C ASP A 64 19.44 11.49 14.73
N ALA A 65 20.42 11.28 15.60
CA ALA A 65 21.30 12.35 16.12
C ALA A 65 22.17 13.03 15.03
N LYS A 66 22.27 12.43 13.84
CA LYS A 66 22.99 12.97 12.69
C LYS A 66 22.07 13.63 11.66
N GLY A 67 20.78 13.70 11.95
CA GLY A 67 19.77 14.25 11.03
C GLY A 67 19.38 13.33 9.89
N GLN A 68 19.67 12.03 9.97
CA GLN A 68 19.28 11.04 8.95
C GLN A 68 17.96 10.37 9.34
N PRO A 69 17.10 10.03 8.37
CA PRO A 69 15.90 9.23 8.63
C PRO A 69 16.26 7.90 9.30
N ILE A 70 15.47 7.52 10.30
CA ILE A 70 15.62 6.26 11.03
C ILE A 70 14.88 5.17 10.27
N ASP A 71 15.57 4.06 9.93
CA ASP A 71 14.93 2.92 9.28
C ASP A 71 13.92 2.24 10.23
N THR A 72 12.78 1.80 9.70
CA THR A 72 11.76 1.09 10.49
C THR A 72 12.13 -0.36 10.78
N TYR A 73 12.90 -0.99 9.91
CA TYR A 73 13.29 -2.39 10.02
C TYR A 73 14.59 -2.67 9.26
N ASP A 74 15.22 -3.75 9.61
CA ASP A 74 16.45 -4.28 9.00
C ASP A 74 16.20 -5.61 8.27
N LEU A 75 17.26 -6.17 7.68
CA LEU A 75 17.19 -7.46 7.01
C LEU A 75 16.80 -8.62 7.96
N ALA A 76 17.27 -8.58 9.20
CA ALA A 76 16.94 -9.62 10.18
C ALA A 76 15.43 -9.62 10.49
N THR A 77 14.82 -8.44 10.58
CA THR A 77 13.37 -8.27 10.73
C THR A 77 12.61 -8.93 9.57
N ILE A 78 13.06 -8.70 8.32
CA ILE A 78 12.44 -9.28 7.12
C ILE A 78 12.52 -10.80 7.15
N THR A 79 13.72 -11.34 7.37
CA THR A 79 13.98 -12.80 7.41
C THR A 79 13.15 -13.48 8.49
N ASN A 80 13.06 -12.89 9.68
CA ASN A 80 12.23 -13.43 10.76
C ASN A 80 10.74 -13.38 10.44
N LEU A 81 10.25 -12.24 9.91
CA LEU A 81 8.84 -12.09 9.55
C LEU A 81 8.45 -13.04 8.39
N ALA A 82 9.35 -13.33 7.46
CA ALA A 82 9.11 -14.26 6.36
C ALA A 82 8.73 -15.67 6.82
N ARG A 83 9.27 -16.13 7.98
CA ARG A 83 8.89 -17.42 8.59
C ARG A 83 7.40 -17.50 8.90
N VAL A 84 6.80 -16.40 9.33
CA VAL A 84 5.37 -16.34 9.67
C VAL A 84 4.48 -16.56 8.44
N PHE A 85 4.94 -16.14 7.28
CA PHE A 85 4.19 -16.24 6.02
C PHE A 85 4.41 -17.55 5.27
N THR A 86 5.03 -18.56 5.91
CA THR A 86 5.20 -19.88 5.32
C THR A 86 3.97 -20.76 5.55
N GLY A 87 3.74 -21.72 4.64
CA GLY A 87 2.69 -22.72 4.73
C GLY A 87 1.33 -22.32 4.15
N TRP A 88 1.16 -21.12 3.66
CA TRP A 88 -0.09 -20.64 3.07
C TRP A 88 -0.20 -21.03 1.61
N ASP A 89 -1.33 -21.63 1.21
CA ASP A 89 -1.59 -22.06 -0.16
C ASP A 89 -3.08 -21.96 -0.48
N PHE A 90 -3.45 -22.15 -1.75
CA PHE A 90 -4.84 -22.17 -2.15
C PHE A 90 -5.66 -23.18 -1.34
N ASP A 91 -6.87 -22.81 -0.96
CA ASP A 91 -7.82 -23.76 -0.39
C ASP A 91 -8.51 -24.54 -1.52
N PRO A 92 -8.24 -25.86 -1.65
CA PRO A 92 -8.85 -26.66 -2.69
C PRO A 92 -10.28 -27.09 -2.36
N THR A 93 -10.81 -26.72 -1.19
CA THR A 93 -12.12 -27.18 -0.71
C THR A 93 -13.22 -26.74 -1.67
N GLY A 94 -13.95 -27.71 -2.21
CA GLY A 94 -15.02 -27.47 -3.18
C GLY A 94 -14.58 -26.98 -4.57
N ALA A 95 -13.27 -26.82 -4.79
CA ALA A 95 -12.75 -26.44 -6.10
C ALA A 95 -12.70 -27.65 -7.04
N ASN A 96 -12.89 -27.37 -8.34
CA ASN A 96 -12.71 -28.35 -9.41
C ASN A 96 -12.22 -27.65 -10.69
N ALA A 97 -12.00 -28.40 -11.76
CA ALA A 97 -11.47 -27.87 -13.01
C ALA A 97 -12.35 -26.78 -13.68
N THR A 98 -13.62 -26.69 -13.31
CA THR A 98 -14.58 -25.78 -13.93
C THR A 98 -14.94 -24.57 -13.09
N ASN A 99 -14.88 -24.66 -11.75
CA ASN A 99 -15.35 -23.59 -10.87
C ASN A 99 -14.25 -22.71 -10.25
N LEU A 100 -13.00 -23.20 -10.19
CA LEU A 100 -11.83 -22.46 -9.69
C LEU A 100 -12.07 -21.74 -8.33
N LEU A 101 -12.87 -22.33 -7.44
CA LEU A 101 -13.22 -21.71 -6.14
C LEU A 101 -11.99 -21.35 -5.30
N GLN A 102 -10.89 -22.08 -5.43
CA GLN A 102 -9.63 -21.77 -4.75
C GLN A 102 -9.07 -20.38 -5.07
N LEU A 103 -9.52 -19.72 -6.14
CA LEU A 103 -9.12 -18.35 -6.49
C LEU A 103 -10.02 -17.29 -5.84
N GLN A 104 -11.12 -17.70 -5.22
CA GLN A 104 -12.11 -16.81 -4.61
C GLN A 104 -12.15 -16.93 -3.09
N GLN A 105 -11.57 -18.00 -2.54
CA GLN A 105 -11.52 -18.27 -1.11
C GLN A 105 -10.17 -17.81 -0.53
N PRO A 106 -10.12 -17.41 0.76
CA PRO A 106 -8.86 -17.13 1.43
C PRO A 106 -7.92 -18.33 1.38
N MET A 107 -6.61 -18.07 1.26
CA MET A 107 -5.59 -19.10 1.36
C MET A 107 -5.67 -19.83 2.70
N ARG A 108 -5.31 -21.12 2.68
CA ARG A 108 -5.36 -22.02 3.82
C ARG A 108 -3.95 -22.41 4.26
N LEU A 109 -3.79 -22.59 5.57
CA LEU A 109 -2.55 -23.07 6.16
C LEU A 109 -2.34 -24.56 5.92
N THR A 110 -1.17 -24.93 5.39
CA THR A 110 -0.63 -26.30 5.39
C THR A 110 0.44 -26.38 6.48
N ALA A 111 0.06 -26.86 7.65
CA ALA A 111 0.89 -26.81 8.87
C ALA A 111 2.27 -27.45 8.69
N SER A 112 2.39 -28.53 7.91
CA SER A 112 3.68 -29.19 7.65
C SER A 112 4.68 -28.33 6.88
N ARG A 113 4.22 -27.28 6.18
CA ARG A 113 5.03 -26.33 5.41
C ARG A 113 5.32 -25.05 6.18
N HIS A 114 4.70 -24.84 7.35
CA HIS A 114 4.93 -23.69 8.21
C HIS A 114 6.22 -23.82 9.00
N SER A 115 6.96 -22.72 9.18
CA SER A 115 8.19 -22.70 9.97
C SER A 115 7.90 -22.95 11.45
N SER A 116 8.68 -23.82 12.05
CA SER A 116 8.63 -24.08 13.49
C SER A 116 9.68 -23.27 14.28
N LEU A 117 10.49 -22.46 13.63
CA LEU A 117 11.48 -21.63 14.29
C LEU A 117 10.85 -20.40 14.95
N ALA A 118 11.50 -19.93 16.01
CA ALA A 118 11.11 -18.64 16.59
C ALA A 118 11.33 -17.49 15.59
N ALA A 119 10.49 -16.47 15.68
CA ALA A 119 10.60 -15.27 14.85
C ALA A 119 10.55 -14.00 15.72
N SER A 120 11.59 -13.16 15.65
CA SER A 120 11.67 -11.89 16.40
C SER A 120 11.74 -10.72 15.42
N PHE A 121 10.79 -9.79 15.51
CA PHE A 121 10.68 -8.61 14.65
C PHE A 121 9.93 -7.49 15.38
N LEU A 122 10.31 -6.25 15.16
CA LEU A 122 9.65 -5.05 15.67
C LEU A 122 9.31 -5.12 17.18
N GLY A 123 10.20 -5.68 17.99
CA GLY A 123 10.01 -5.83 19.44
C GLY A 123 9.09 -6.99 19.86
N THR A 124 8.54 -7.74 18.92
CA THR A 124 7.71 -8.93 19.19
C THR A 124 8.50 -10.21 18.93
N THR A 125 8.36 -11.19 19.81
CA THR A 125 8.90 -12.54 19.60
C THR A 125 7.78 -13.55 19.56
N ILE A 126 7.68 -14.30 18.47
CA ILE A 126 6.82 -15.45 18.30
C ILE A 126 7.66 -16.69 18.69
N PRO A 127 7.25 -17.46 19.72
CA PRO A 127 7.99 -18.64 20.16
C PRO A 127 8.09 -19.72 19.08
N ALA A 128 9.13 -20.53 19.15
CA ALA A 128 9.23 -21.73 18.31
C ALA A 128 8.00 -22.64 18.49
N ASN A 129 7.63 -23.35 17.43
CA ASN A 129 6.47 -24.24 17.37
C ASN A 129 5.10 -23.56 17.60
N THR A 130 5.02 -22.24 17.47
CA THR A 130 3.72 -21.55 17.41
C THR A 130 3.00 -21.98 16.14
N ASP A 131 1.70 -22.29 16.22
CA ASP A 131 0.91 -22.61 15.03
C ASP A 131 0.78 -21.40 14.09
N GLY A 132 0.67 -21.67 12.79
CA GLY A 132 0.74 -20.61 11.78
C GLY A 132 -0.42 -19.62 11.83
N ASN A 133 -1.61 -19.97 12.30
CA ASN A 133 -2.71 -19.04 12.45
C ASN A 133 -2.43 -18.06 13.61
N THR A 134 -1.95 -18.58 14.72
CA THR A 134 -1.53 -17.77 15.87
C THR A 134 -0.35 -16.88 15.51
N ALA A 135 0.66 -17.43 14.81
CA ALA A 135 1.81 -16.65 14.34
C ALA A 135 1.39 -15.52 13.41
N LEU A 136 0.51 -15.79 12.44
CA LEU A 136 -0.03 -14.78 11.53
C LEU A 136 -0.78 -13.68 12.28
N LYS A 137 -1.65 -14.06 13.23
CA LYS A 137 -2.40 -13.10 14.04
C LYS A 137 -1.47 -12.17 14.81
N LEU A 138 -0.48 -12.72 15.52
CA LEU A 138 0.49 -11.95 16.29
C LEU A 138 1.30 -11.01 15.39
N ALA A 139 1.74 -11.47 14.23
CA ALA A 139 2.49 -10.66 13.28
C ALA A 139 1.67 -9.49 12.74
N LEU A 140 0.45 -9.74 12.31
CA LEU A 140 -0.43 -8.68 11.79
C LEU A 140 -0.88 -7.71 12.89
N ASP A 141 -1.05 -8.18 14.13
CA ASP A 141 -1.33 -7.33 15.29
C ASP A 141 -0.12 -6.43 15.60
N THR A 142 1.09 -6.96 15.55
CA THR A 142 2.34 -6.18 15.73
C THR A 142 2.48 -5.10 14.68
N LEU A 143 2.32 -5.45 13.41
CA LEU A 143 2.38 -4.49 12.30
C LEU A 143 1.29 -3.43 12.44
N PHE A 144 0.05 -3.84 12.67
CA PHE A 144 -1.08 -2.93 12.79
C PHE A 144 -0.92 -1.93 13.95
N ASN A 145 -0.34 -2.36 15.08
CA ASN A 145 -0.16 -1.52 16.25
C ASN A 145 1.07 -0.60 16.17
N HIS A 146 1.93 -0.77 15.18
CA HIS A 146 3.09 0.10 14.99
C HIS A 146 2.68 1.57 14.80
N ALA A 147 3.45 2.48 15.39
CA ALA A 147 3.11 3.91 15.38
C ALA A 147 3.02 4.50 13.97
N ASN A 148 3.81 3.99 13.04
CA ASN A 148 3.87 4.47 11.66
C ASN A 148 2.60 4.22 10.85
N VAL A 149 1.76 3.24 11.20
CA VAL A 149 0.64 2.83 10.32
C VAL A 149 -0.34 3.97 10.11
N GLY A 150 -0.66 4.73 11.16
CA GLY A 150 -1.55 5.87 11.05
C GLY A 150 -1.08 6.93 10.05
N PRO A 151 0.11 7.53 10.23
CA PRO A 151 0.62 8.55 9.31
C PRO A 151 0.95 8.00 7.93
N PHE A 152 1.45 6.77 7.80
CA PHE A 152 1.78 6.15 6.53
C PHE A 152 0.54 5.92 5.67
N VAL A 153 -0.46 5.22 6.21
CA VAL A 153 -1.72 4.93 5.51
C VAL A 153 -2.53 6.21 5.28
N GLY A 154 -2.59 7.08 6.28
CA GLY A 154 -3.29 8.36 6.19
C GLY A 154 -2.75 9.23 5.06
N ARG A 155 -1.44 9.41 4.96
CA ARG A 155 -0.79 10.14 3.87
C ARG A 155 -1.11 9.54 2.51
N GLN A 156 -1.01 8.22 2.36
CA GLN A 156 -1.33 7.54 1.11
C GLN A 156 -2.79 7.74 0.70
N LEU A 157 -3.73 7.61 1.62
CA LEU A 157 -5.15 7.82 1.34
C LEU A 157 -5.44 9.25 0.91
N ILE A 158 -4.86 10.26 1.57
CA ILE A 158 -4.98 11.66 1.14
C ILE A 158 -4.45 11.83 -0.27
N GLN A 159 -3.25 11.28 -0.55
CA GLN A 159 -2.62 11.38 -1.87
C GLN A 159 -3.42 10.67 -2.97
N ARG A 160 -4.13 9.60 -2.64
CA ARG A 160 -4.97 8.88 -3.60
C ARG A 160 -6.31 9.56 -3.85
N LEU A 161 -6.92 10.13 -2.82
CA LEU A 161 -8.30 10.58 -2.87
C LEU A 161 -8.46 12.09 -3.03
N VAL A 162 -7.49 12.90 -2.56
CA VAL A 162 -7.64 14.37 -2.46
C VAL A 162 -6.53 15.13 -3.17
N THR A 163 -5.31 15.18 -2.61
CA THR A 163 -4.21 16.01 -3.12
C THR A 163 -2.88 15.28 -3.08
N SER A 164 -2.00 15.57 -4.03
CA SER A 164 -0.65 14.98 -4.07
C SER A 164 0.27 15.53 -2.98
N ASN A 165 0.00 16.72 -2.47
CA ASN A 165 0.85 17.42 -1.50
C ASN A 165 0.06 17.82 -0.24
N PRO A 166 -0.36 16.84 0.59
CA PRO A 166 -1.03 17.16 1.85
C PRO A 166 -0.09 17.89 2.81
N SER A 167 -0.64 18.84 3.58
CA SER A 167 0.15 19.45 4.65
C SER A 167 0.43 18.45 5.78
N PRO A 168 1.51 18.65 6.56
CA PRO A 168 1.77 17.86 7.77
C PRO A 168 0.59 17.89 8.76
N ALA A 169 -0.06 19.03 8.91
CA ALA A 169 -1.22 19.17 9.77
C ALA A 169 -2.42 18.32 9.32
N TYR A 170 -2.65 18.23 8.02
CA TYR A 170 -3.70 17.36 7.47
C TYR A 170 -3.40 15.88 7.75
N ILE A 171 -2.16 15.46 7.50
CA ILE A 171 -1.73 14.08 7.80
C ILE A 171 -1.92 13.78 9.28
N ALA A 172 -1.53 14.70 10.18
CA ALA A 172 -1.69 14.53 11.63
C ALA A 172 -3.15 14.33 12.05
N ARG A 173 -4.09 15.09 11.48
CA ARG A 173 -5.54 14.92 11.76
C ARG A 173 -6.07 13.56 11.30
N VAL A 174 -5.66 13.10 10.12
CA VAL A 174 -6.05 11.76 9.63
C VAL A 174 -5.40 10.67 10.46
N THR A 175 -4.14 10.85 10.87
CA THR A 175 -3.44 9.95 11.80
C THR A 175 -4.18 9.84 13.14
N ALA A 176 -4.64 10.95 13.71
CA ALA A 176 -5.42 10.95 14.94
C ALA A 176 -6.72 10.12 14.78
N ALA A 177 -7.43 10.30 13.66
CA ALA A 177 -8.64 9.52 13.37
C ALA A 177 -8.35 8.02 13.14
N PHE A 178 -7.20 7.68 12.58
CA PHE A 178 -6.75 6.29 12.46
C PHE A 178 -6.45 5.68 13.83
N ASN A 179 -5.75 6.42 14.68
CA ASN A 179 -5.36 5.94 16.02
C ASN A 179 -6.54 5.80 16.97
N ASN A 180 -7.56 6.65 16.82
CA ASN A 180 -8.77 6.62 17.64
C ASN A 180 -9.93 7.28 16.87
N ASN A 181 -10.97 6.54 16.60
CA ASN A 181 -12.18 7.03 15.92
C ASN A 181 -13.10 7.91 16.79
N GLY A 182 -12.67 8.29 18.00
CA GLY A 182 -13.49 8.99 19.01
C GLY A 182 -14.13 8.07 20.05
N ASN A 183 -14.12 6.76 19.80
CA ASN A 183 -14.67 5.72 20.69
C ASN A 183 -13.62 4.70 21.15
N GLY A 184 -12.33 5.04 21.06
CA GLY A 184 -11.23 4.16 21.46
C GLY A 184 -10.85 3.10 20.42
N VAL A 185 -11.39 3.13 19.21
CA VAL A 185 -11.12 2.12 18.18
C VAL A 185 -10.06 2.64 17.22
N ARG A 186 -8.93 1.90 17.13
CA ARG A 186 -7.87 2.11 16.14
C ARG A 186 -8.23 1.46 14.80
N GLY A 187 -7.89 2.11 13.69
CA GLY A 187 -8.03 1.57 12.34
C GLY A 187 -9.46 1.47 11.82
N ASP A 188 -10.41 2.22 12.40
CA ASP A 188 -11.75 2.36 11.86
C ASP A 188 -11.69 3.12 10.52
N MET A 189 -11.81 2.38 9.42
CA MET A 189 -11.69 2.95 8.08
C MET A 189 -12.80 3.91 7.72
N LYS A 190 -13.98 3.81 8.35
CA LYS A 190 -15.07 4.79 8.16
C LYS A 190 -14.64 6.15 8.74
N ALA A 191 -14.10 6.16 9.95
CA ALA A 191 -13.59 7.37 10.57
C ALA A 191 -12.42 7.96 9.77
N VAL A 192 -11.48 7.13 9.32
CA VAL A 192 -10.33 7.55 8.51
C VAL A 192 -10.77 8.17 7.19
N ILE A 193 -11.62 7.51 6.42
CA ILE A 193 -12.11 8.05 5.14
C ILE A 193 -12.91 9.34 5.34
N ARG A 194 -13.69 9.41 6.43
CA ARG A 194 -14.40 10.64 6.80
C ARG A 194 -13.41 11.77 7.10
N ALA A 195 -12.34 11.52 7.86
CA ALA A 195 -11.30 12.50 8.14
C ALA A 195 -10.58 12.94 6.87
N VAL A 196 -10.31 12.02 5.92
CA VAL A 196 -9.71 12.37 4.63
C VAL A 196 -10.63 13.25 3.79
N LEU A 197 -11.91 12.90 3.63
CA LEU A 197 -12.77 13.58 2.65
C LEU A 197 -13.45 14.84 3.19
N LEU A 198 -13.58 14.99 4.49
CA LEU A 198 -14.27 16.12 5.13
C LEU A 198 -13.31 17.13 5.77
N ASP A 199 -12.01 16.93 5.66
CA ASP A 199 -11.02 17.88 6.15
C ASP A 199 -11.14 19.24 5.45
N ALA A 200 -10.80 20.32 6.16
CA ALA A 200 -10.82 21.66 5.62
C ALA A 200 -9.91 21.80 4.39
N GLU A 201 -8.74 21.16 4.38
CA GLU A 201 -7.84 21.17 3.22
C GLU A 201 -8.42 20.45 2.00
N ALA A 202 -9.30 19.48 2.20
CA ALA A 202 -9.97 18.77 1.10
C ALA A 202 -11.12 19.58 0.48
N ARG A 203 -11.69 20.55 1.21
CA ARG A 203 -12.98 21.17 0.86
C ARG A 203 -12.97 22.67 0.76
N SER A 204 -12.00 23.36 1.36
CA SER A 204 -11.96 24.82 1.36
C SER A 204 -11.44 25.37 0.03
N ALA A 205 -12.13 26.38 -0.50
CA ALA A 205 -11.71 27.09 -1.71
C ALA A 205 -10.34 27.76 -1.54
N SER A 206 -9.99 28.19 -0.34
CA SER A 206 -8.68 28.81 -0.06
C SER A 206 -7.52 27.84 -0.24
N TYR A 207 -7.70 26.55 0.13
CA TYR A 207 -6.69 25.52 -0.14
C TYR A 207 -6.64 25.17 -1.61
N MET A 208 -7.79 25.03 -2.27
CA MET A 208 -7.86 24.72 -3.70
C MET A 208 -7.21 25.78 -4.58
N ALA A 209 -7.13 27.02 -4.13
CA ALA A 209 -6.46 28.13 -4.84
C ALA A 209 -4.92 28.10 -4.69
N GLN A 210 -4.34 27.27 -3.84
CA GLN A 210 -2.88 27.22 -3.65
C GLN A 210 -2.20 26.54 -4.85
N PRO A 211 -1.04 27.06 -5.32
CA PRO A 211 -0.34 26.51 -6.49
C PRO A 211 0.11 25.05 -6.33
N THR A 212 0.32 24.59 -5.09
CA THR A 212 0.75 23.25 -4.77
C THR A 212 -0.40 22.29 -4.50
N TRP A 213 -1.64 22.79 -4.47
CA TRP A 213 -2.82 21.96 -4.27
C TRP A 213 -3.24 21.30 -5.58
N GLY A 214 -3.73 20.09 -5.47
CA GLY A 214 -4.22 19.33 -6.60
C GLY A 214 -3.65 17.93 -6.66
N LYS A 215 -4.19 17.15 -7.59
CA LYS A 215 -3.78 15.75 -7.79
C LYS A 215 -3.29 15.52 -9.20
N LEU A 216 -2.03 15.11 -9.34
CA LEU A 216 -1.56 14.54 -10.59
C LEU A 216 -2.18 13.15 -10.75
N ARG A 217 -3.13 13.05 -11.67
CA ARG A 217 -3.75 11.76 -11.99
C ARG A 217 -2.85 10.95 -12.87
N GLU A 218 -2.83 9.66 -12.60
CA GLU A 218 -2.15 8.67 -13.43
C GLU A 218 -2.65 8.73 -14.87
N PRO A 219 -1.81 8.47 -15.88
CA PRO A 219 -2.20 8.53 -17.30
C PRO A 219 -3.44 7.71 -17.62
N MET A 220 -3.56 6.51 -17.06
CA MET A 220 -4.73 5.65 -17.25
C MET A 220 -6.01 6.28 -16.67
N LEU A 221 -5.95 6.90 -15.49
CA LEU A 221 -7.10 7.56 -14.90
C LEU A 221 -7.52 8.81 -15.72
N ARG A 222 -6.55 9.53 -16.28
CA ARG A 222 -6.82 10.66 -17.16
C ARG A 222 -7.48 10.22 -18.46
N PHE A 223 -6.99 9.13 -19.05
CA PHE A 223 -7.59 8.54 -20.25
C PHE A 223 -9.03 8.09 -20.02
N VAL A 224 -9.29 7.35 -18.94
CA VAL A 224 -10.65 6.91 -18.58
C VAL A 224 -11.57 8.11 -18.30
N GLN A 225 -11.07 9.15 -17.62
CA GLN A 225 -11.84 10.36 -17.38
C GLN A 225 -12.20 11.07 -18.69
N TRP A 226 -11.23 11.21 -19.61
CA TRP A 226 -11.45 11.77 -20.92
C TRP A 226 -12.54 10.98 -21.67
N ALA A 227 -12.42 9.67 -21.76
CA ALA A 227 -13.40 8.82 -22.42
C ALA A 227 -14.82 8.99 -21.84
N ARG A 228 -14.96 9.08 -20.53
CA ARG A 228 -16.24 9.32 -19.84
C ARG A 228 -16.79 10.71 -20.10
N THR A 229 -15.94 11.73 -20.05
CA THR A 229 -16.36 13.14 -20.26
C THR A 229 -16.90 13.35 -21.67
N PHE A 230 -16.25 12.75 -22.67
CA PHE A 230 -16.67 12.86 -24.07
C PHE A 230 -17.63 11.74 -24.51
N LYS A 231 -18.13 10.93 -23.55
CA LYS A 231 -19.05 9.83 -23.81
C LYS A 231 -18.58 8.92 -24.95
N ALA A 232 -17.28 8.60 -24.94
CA ALA A 232 -16.70 7.70 -25.94
C ALA A 232 -17.48 6.38 -25.96
N THR A 233 -17.77 5.87 -27.16
CA THR A 233 -18.50 4.63 -27.39
C THR A 233 -17.73 3.74 -28.34
N SER A 234 -18.02 2.45 -28.31
CA SER A 234 -17.52 1.49 -29.29
C SER A 234 -18.69 1.05 -30.20
N ALA A 235 -18.55 1.24 -31.49
CA ALA A 235 -19.60 0.89 -32.45
C ALA A 235 -19.89 -0.63 -32.47
N SER A 236 -18.89 -1.46 -32.18
CA SER A 236 -19.04 -2.92 -32.08
C SER A 236 -19.46 -3.40 -30.68
N GLY A 237 -19.46 -2.53 -29.67
CA GLY A 237 -19.59 -2.91 -28.27
C GLY A 237 -18.31 -3.47 -27.65
N ASP A 238 -17.32 -3.78 -28.46
CA ASP A 238 -16.01 -4.29 -28.03
C ASP A 238 -15.06 -3.13 -27.72
N TRP A 239 -14.63 -3.01 -26.49
CA TRP A 239 -13.59 -2.06 -26.09
C TRP A 239 -12.20 -2.65 -26.30
N LYS A 240 -11.77 -2.76 -27.57
CA LYS A 240 -10.44 -3.28 -27.93
C LYS A 240 -9.37 -2.22 -27.65
N ILE A 241 -9.04 -2.04 -26.39
CA ILE A 241 -7.94 -1.14 -25.97
C ILE A 241 -6.67 -1.99 -25.96
N PRO A 242 -5.66 -1.67 -26.78
CA PRO A 242 -4.38 -2.38 -26.77
C PRO A 242 -3.62 -2.18 -25.46
N ASP A 243 -2.51 -2.90 -25.28
CA ASP A 243 -1.59 -2.67 -24.18
C ASP A 243 -1.03 -1.23 -24.28
N LEU A 244 -1.27 -0.43 -23.25
CA LEU A 244 -0.86 0.97 -23.18
C LEU A 244 0.40 1.18 -22.31
N SER A 245 1.10 0.11 -21.93
CA SER A 245 2.22 0.15 -20.97
C SER A 245 3.54 0.66 -21.55
N ASP A 246 3.69 0.75 -22.87
CA ASP A 246 4.87 1.35 -23.48
C ASP A 246 4.94 2.84 -23.18
N SER A 247 6.00 3.25 -22.47
CA SER A 247 6.20 4.66 -22.08
C SER A 247 6.72 5.56 -23.19
N ALA A 248 7.27 5.00 -24.27
CA ALA A 248 7.80 5.78 -25.40
C ALA A 248 6.71 6.17 -26.40
N THR A 249 5.75 5.28 -26.63
CA THR A 249 4.75 5.44 -27.68
C THR A 249 3.29 5.50 -27.18
N ARG A 250 3.06 5.22 -25.88
CA ARG A 250 1.73 5.10 -25.28
C ARG A 250 1.67 5.76 -23.91
N LEU A 251 0.78 5.30 -23.03
CA LEU A 251 0.56 5.93 -21.72
C LEU A 251 1.61 5.56 -20.65
N GLY A 252 2.50 4.60 -20.92
CA GLY A 252 3.40 4.04 -19.89
C GLY A 252 2.67 3.25 -18.80
N GLN A 253 1.39 2.96 -18.99
CA GLN A 253 0.52 2.34 -18.00
C GLN A 253 -0.63 1.60 -18.68
N SER A 254 -0.99 0.43 -18.17
CA SER A 254 -2.14 -0.36 -18.63
C SER A 254 -2.85 -0.97 -17.42
N PRO A 255 -4.14 -1.33 -17.52
CA PRO A 255 -4.81 -2.05 -16.45
C PRO A 255 -4.01 -3.30 -16.05
N LEU A 256 -3.86 -3.52 -14.74
CA LEU A 256 -3.10 -4.61 -14.14
C LEU A 256 -1.60 -4.67 -14.53
N ARG A 257 -1.07 -3.61 -15.15
CA ARG A 257 0.35 -3.47 -15.49
C ARG A 257 0.85 -2.12 -15.02
N SER A 258 1.65 -2.13 -13.97
CA SER A 258 2.37 -0.96 -13.49
C SER A 258 3.86 -1.14 -13.74
N GLY A 259 4.54 -0.10 -14.17
CA GLY A 259 6.00 -0.11 -14.35
C GLY A 259 6.77 -0.18 -13.04
N SER A 260 6.10 -0.03 -11.90
CA SER A 260 6.69 -0.09 -10.56
C SER A 260 5.61 -0.34 -9.52
N VAL A 261 5.99 -1.01 -8.43
CA VAL A 261 5.16 -1.12 -7.20
C VAL A 261 4.99 0.24 -6.51
N PHE A 262 5.85 1.20 -6.82
CA PHE A 262 5.72 2.60 -6.41
C PHE A 262 4.96 3.37 -7.49
N PRO A 263 3.65 3.60 -7.36
CA PRO A 263 2.90 4.37 -8.36
C PRO A 263 3.40 5.82 -8.39
N PHE A 264 3.33 6.44 -9.56
CA PHE A 264 3.78 7.81 -9.89
C PHE A 264 3.32 8.91 -8.92
N VAL A 265 2.39 8.61 -8.02
CA VAL A 265 1.70 9.57 -7.14
C VAL A 265 2.53 9.95 -5.90
N THR A 266 3.63 9.26 -5.61
CA THR A 266 4.45 9.49 -4.41
C THR A 266 5.57 10.53 -4.60
N ARG A 267 5.78 11.06 -5.80
CA ARG A 267 6.72 12.16 -5.97
C ARG A 267 6.00 13.49 -5.78
N PRO A 268 6.52 14.38 -4.93
CA PRO A 268 6.04 15.77 -4.87
C PRO A 268 6.11 16.37 -6.27
N ILE A 269 5.01 16.91 -6.77
CA ILE A 269 5.05 17.65 -8.01
C ILE A 269 5.69 18.99 -7.67
N ALA A 270 6.96 19.13 -8.01
CA ALA A 270 7.55 20.44 -8.14
C ALA A 270 6.89 21.10 -9.38
N TYR A 271 5.86 21.86 -9.14
CA TYR A 271 5.30 22.75 -10.17
C TYR A 271 6.36 23.83 -10.42
N ARG A 272 7.18 23.67 -11.45
CA ARG A 272 7.92 24.81 -12.00
C ARG A 272 6.85 25.70 -12.63
N ALA A 273 6.45 26.73 -11.89
CA ALA A 273 5.80 27.88 -12.51
C ALA A 273 6.75 28.36 -13.61
N ARG A 274 6.34 28.23 -14.87
CA ARG A 274 7.00 28.98 -15.94
C ARG A 274 6.69 30.43 -15.62
N SER A 275 7.68 31.16 -15.16
CA SER A 275 7.65 32.62 -15.18
C SER A 275 7.43 33.00 -16.65
N SER A 276 6.24 33.49 -16.95
CA SER A 276 6.00 34.20 -18.19
C SER A 276 6.80 35.50 -18.14
N SER A 277 8.06 35.46 -18.57
CA SER A 277 8.76 36.67 -18.95
C SER A 277 8.07 37.18 -20.23
N SER A 278 7.11 38.09 -20.07
CA SER A 278 6.64 38.93 -21.17
C SER A 278 7.79 39.84 -21.53
N THR A 279 8.57 39.50 -22.52
CA THR A 279 9.40 40.47 -23.26
C THR A 279 8.44 41.35 -24.03
N ALA A 280 8.21 42.56 -23.52
CA ALA A 280 7.61 43.62 -24.28
C ALA A 280 8.51 43.89 -25.47
N VAL A 281 8.01 43.60 -26.67
CA VAL A 281 8.61 44.10 -27.93
C VAL A 281 8.25 45.55 -28.04
N THR A 282 9.19 46.44 -27.74
CA THR A 282 9.10 47.84 -28.10
C THR A 282 9.40 47.96 -29.59
N SER A 283 8.39 48.29 -30.36
CA SER A 283 8.53 48.76 -31.76
C SER A 283 9.20 50.13 -31.77
N GLY A 284 10.37 50.25 -32.35
CA GLY A 284 10.98 51.46 -32.86
C GLY A 284 11.04 51.39 -34.38
#